data_fd7491499e83d81afd36385b590dbdbf
#
_entry.id   fd7491499e83d81afd36385b590dbdbf
#
_cell.length_a   1.000
_cell.length_b   1.000
_cell.length_c   1.000
_cell.angle_alpha   90.00
_cell.angle_beta   90.00
_cell.angle_gamma   90.00
#
_symmetry.space_group_name_H-M   'P 1'
#
loop_
_entity.id
_entity.type
_entity.pdbx_description
1 polymer ?
#
loop_
_entity_poly.entity_id
_entity_poly.type
_entity_poly.pdbx_seq_one_letter_code
_entity_poly.pdbx_strand_id
1 'polypeptide(L)'
;MEEIRVNRLPAITWRYLHVNDSPDQFEFPGNSASAVFSDKRYVSEGGTLPTDFCGASAETLAAAEKGQAYTVIIPENTEAELTISITAEEDRPDFAGCFIFKLEKGAKLKLIWRLSGDRKHSVFATASSYELMENAVLSVSYLETGLPASSLYEQRYAVLGNEAKLDFVSAELGGEKVIVHSYGKLAGSRSEIRETALYAAAGSQSLDLFYHIDHIGKESNAVIDVKGALSDTAKKIFRGTLAVSYTHLRAHETLSDL
;
A
#
# COMPACT_ATOMS: atom_id res chain seq x y z
N MET A 1 3.96 -18.76 -14.54
CA MET A 1 4.13 -18.42 -13.10
C MET A 1 5.62 -18.43 -12.80
N GLU A 2 6.09 -17.46 -12.06
CA GLU A 2 7.48 -17.29 -11.65
C GLU A 2 7.56 -17.38 -10.11
N GLU A 3 8.55 -18.10 -9.58
CA GLU A 3 8.77 -18.15 -8.13
C GLU A 3 9.44 -16.86 -7.69
N ILE A 4 8.79 -16.14 -6.77
CA ILE A 4 9.27 -14.86 -6.25
C ILE A 4 9.33 -14.87 -4.72
N ARG A 5 9.94 -13.86 -4.14
CA ARG A 5 9.90 -13.56 -2.70
C ARG A 5 9.23 -12.24 -2.46
N VAL A 6 8.24 -12.23 -1.58
CA VAL A 6 7.45 -11.03 -1.24
C VAL A 6 7.66 -10.64 0.22
N ASN A 7 7.44 -9.38 0.52
CA ASN A 7 7.42 -8.82 1.88
C ASN A 7 8.67 -9.15 2.70
N ARG A 8 9.84 -8.90 2.10
CA ARG A 8 11.13 -9.14 2.72
C ARG A 8 11.42 -8.12 3.81
N LEU A 9 11.71 -8.61 5.02
CA LEU A 9 12.14 -7.75 6.12
C LEU A 9 13.52 -7.13 5.81
N PRO A 10 13.73 -5.83 6.09
CA PRO A 10 15.01 -5.15 5.86
C PRO A 10 16.13 -5.71 6.74
N ALA A 11 15.78 -6.28 7.89
CA ALA A 11 16.71 -6.98 8.78
C ALA A 11 16.14 -8.35 9.18
N ILE A 12 16.99 -9.38 9.19
CA ILE A 12 16.58 -10.72 9.60
C ILE A 12 16.41 -10.75 11.11
N THR A 13 15.17 -10.70 11.59
CA THR A 13 14.85 -10.68 13.03
C THR A 13 14.33 -12.02 13.54
N TRP A 14 13.69 -12.82 12.70
CA TRP A 14 13.01 -14.07 13.08
C TRP A 14 13.60 -15.28 12.36
N ARG A 15 14.90 -15.51 12.60
CA ARG A 15 15.68 -16.54 11.87
C ARG A 15 15.08 -17.95 11.97
N TYR A 16 14.41 -18.30 13.07
CA TYR A 16 13.85 -19.63 13.32
C TYR A 16 12.39 -19.78 12.86
N LEU A 17 11.66 -18.68 12.65
CA LEU A 17 10.25 -18.74 12.29
C LEU A 17 10.01 -18.73 10.78
N HIS A 18 11.06 -18.54 9.97
CA HIS A 18 10.98 -18.46 8.50
C HIS A 18 9.93 -17.44 8.00
N VAL A 19 9.78 -16.33 8.71
CA VAL A 19 8.80 -15.26 8.39
C VAL A 19 9.47 -13.99 7.87
N ASN A 20 10.76 -14.05 7.50
CA ASN A 20 11.49 -12.86 7.02
C ASN A 20 11.09 -12.44 5.60
N ASP A 21 10.51 -13.32 4.83
CA ASP A 21 9.84 -13.14 3.55
C ASP A 21 8.83 -14.27 3.34
N SER A 22 8.04 -14.19 2.29
CA SER A 22 7.18 -15.29 1.86
C SER A 22 7.51 -15.70 0.43
N PRO A 23 7.63 -17.03 0.15
CA PRO A 23 7.68 -17.52 -1.22
C PRO A 23 6.28 -17.40 -1.85
N ASP A 24 6.25 -17.02 -3.11
CA ASP A 24 5.02 -16.94 -3.88
C ASP A 24 5.22 -17.36 -5.33
N GLN A 25 4.12 -17.78 -5.98
CA GLN A 25 4.06 -18.03 -7.41
C GLN A 25 3.35 -16.85 -8.07
N PHE A 26 4.13 -16.00 -8.71
CA PHE A 26 3.64 -14.80 -9.37
C PHE A 26 3.25 -15.07 -10.81
N GLU A 27 2.07 -14.63 -11.19
CA GLU A 27 1.60 -14.59 -12.56
C GLU A 27 1.52 -13.13 -13.01
N PHE A 28 2.15 -12.81 -14.15
CA PHE A 28 2.11 -11.45 -14.67
C PHE A 28 0.70 -11.11 -15.18
N PRO A 29 0.11 -9.99 -14.73
CA PRO A 29 -1.21 -9.58 -15.18
C PRO A 29 -1.21 -9.21 -16.66
N GLY A 30 -2.33 -9.52 -17.33
CA GLY A 30 -2.55 -9.18 -18.73
C GLY A 30 -2.83 -7.69 -18.98
N ASN A 31 -2.98 -6.87 -17.93
CA ASN A 31 -3.25 -5.43 -17.96
C ASN A 31 -4.40 -5.02 -18.88
N SER A 32 -5.52 -5.70 -18.77
CA SER A 32 -6.70 -5.50 -19.60
C SER A 32 -7.72 -4.54 -19.00
N ALA A 33 -7.86 -4.51 -17.66
CA ALA A 33 -8.71 -3.55 -16.98
C ALA A 33 -8.10 -2.14 -16.99
N SER A 34 -8.90 -1.13 -16.70
CA SER A 34 -8.47 0.27 -16.69
C SER A 34 -8.84 0.97 -15.38
N ALA A 35 -8.00 1.91 -14.95
CA ALA A 35 -8.32 2.79 -13.86
C ALA A 35 -9.27 3.92 -14.33
N VAL A 36 -10.33 4.14 -13.55
CA VAL A 36 -11.32 5.19 -13.79
C VAL A 36 -11.25 6.20 -12.65
N PHE A 37 -11.13 7.48 -13.02
CA PHE A 37 -11.01 8.60 -12.09
C PHE A 37 -12.32 9.40 -12.06
N SER A 38 -12.81 9.73 -10.85
CA SER A 38 -14.00 10.58 -10.69
C SER A 38 -13.75 12.03 -11.14
N ASP A 39 -12.52 12.49 -11.09
CA ASP A 39 -12.07 13.82 -11.50
C ASP A 39 -10.67 13.71 -12.13
N LYS A 40 -10.48 14.29 -13.28
CA LYS A 40 -9.21 14.28 -14.01
C LYS A 40 -8.43 15.59 -13.95
N ARG A 41 -8.92 16.60 -13.25
CA ARG A 41 -8.27 17.92 -13.19
C ARG A 41 -6.82 17.88 -12.70
N TYR A 42 -6.52 16.94 -11.83
CA TYR A 42 -5.20 16.78 -11.21
C TYR A 42 -4.46 15.54 -11.70
N VAL A 43 -5.01 14.81 -12.65
CA VAL A 43 -4.50 13.53 -13.14
C VAL A 43 -3.88 13.70 -14.51
N SER A 44 -2.68 13.20 -14.67
CA SER A 44 -1.99 13.05 -15.96
C SER A 44 -1.55 11.61 -16.16
N GLU A 45 -1.51 11.17 -17.41
CA GLU A 45 -0.94 9.86 -17.76
C GLU A 45 0.59 9.94 -17.71
N GLY A 46 1.20 8.82 -17.32
CA GLY A 46 2.65 8.69 -17.17
C GLY A 46 3.13 9.00 -15.75
N GLY A 47 4.41 8.78 -15.56
CA GLY A 47 5.14 8.97 -14.30
C GLY A 47 6.09 7.82 -14.03
N THR A 48 7.00 8.04 -13.09
CA THR A 48 8.00 7.04 -12.68
C THR A 48 7.95 6.90 -11.17
N LEU A 49 7.88 5.68 -10.70
CA LEU A 49 7.93 5.39 -9.27
C LEU A 49 9.31 5.76 -8.70
N PRO A 50 9.40 6.17 -7.44
CA PRO A 50 10.68 6.26 -6.75
C PRO A 50 11.31 4.86 -6.64
N THR A 51 12.64 4.80 -6.56
CA THR A 51 13.38 3.52 -6.55
C THR A 51 13.42 2.82 -5.18
N ASP A 52 12.89 3.45 -4.15
CA ASP A 52 13.03 3.00 -2.77
C ASP A 52 11.73 2.40 -2.21
N PHE A 53 11.46 1.18 -2.60
CA PHE A 53 10.40 0.35 -2.02
C PHE A 53 11.04 -0.75 -1.16
N CYS A 54 11.52 -0.41 0.00
CA CYS A 54 12.28 -1.28 0.89
C CYS A 54 11.60 -2.65 1.15
N GLY A 55 12.18 -3.73 0.63
CA GLY A 55 11.66 -5.10 0.83
C GLY A 55 10.53 -5.52 -0.11
N ALA A 56 10.06 -4.65 -0.99
CA ALA A 56 9.11 -5.01 -2.03
C ALA A 56 9.69 -5.98 -3.06
N SER A 57 8.84 -6.81 -3.66
CA SER A 57 9.27 -7.68 -4.76
C SER A 57 9.57 -6.86 -6.02
N ALA A 58 10.74 -7.07 -6.59
CA ALA A 58 11.13 -6.41 -7.84
C ALA A 58 10.22 -6.81 -9.02
N GLU A 59 9.76 -8.05 -9.02
CA GLU A 59 8.91 -8.62 -10.06
C GLU A 59 7.51 -7.96 -10.05
N THR A 60 6.91 -7.80 -8.87
CA THR A 60 5.59 -7.16 -8.74
C THR A 60 5.66 -5.66 -9.02
N LEU A 61 6.75 -4.97 -8.61
CA LEU A 61 7.00 -3.59 -9.00
C LEU A 61 7.16 -3.45 -10.52
N ALA A 62 7.98 -4.30 -11.15
CA ALA A 62 8.18 -4.28 -12.59
C ALA A 62 6.89 -4.57 -13.37
N ALA A 63 6.00 -5.40 -12.82
CA ALA A 63 4.67 -5.63 -13.41
C ALA A 63 3.82 -4.36 -13.37
N ALA A 64 3.77 -3.67 -12.23
CA ALA A 64 3.04 -2.41 -12.10
C ALA A 64 3.61 -1.32 -13.03
N GLU A 65 4.94 -1.20 -13.15
CA GLU A 65 5.59 -0.21 -14.01
C GLU A 65 5.38 -0.45 -15.51
N LYS A 66 5.22 -1.72 -15.93
CA LYS A 66 4.88 -2.07 -17.31
C LYS A 66 3.42 -1.82 -17.67
N GLY A 67 2.58 -1.61 -16.66
CA GLY A 67 1.16 -1.34 -16.82
C GLY A 67 0.85 0.14 -17.08
N GLN A 68 -0.33 0.55 -16.61
CA GLN A 68 -0.77 1.93 -16.72
C GLN A 68 -0.04 2.81 -15.69
N ALA A 69 0.32 4.03 -16.08
CA ALA A 69 0.99 4.96 -15.17
C ALA A 69 0.18 6.27 -15.08
N TYR A 70 0.00 6.75 -13.86
CA TYR A 70 -0.73 7.99 -13.60
C TYR A 70 -0.02 8.83 -12.54
N THR A 71 0.03 10.13 -12.78
CA THR A 71 0.51 11.11 -11.82
C THR A 71 -0.63 12.02 -11.40
N VAL A 72 -0.81 12.17 -10.09
CA VAL A 72 -1.79 13.06 -9.45
C VAL A 72 -1.05 14.14 -8.68
N ILE A 73 -1.24 15.40 -9.06
CA ILE A 73 -0.61 16.54 -8.39
C ILE A 73 -1.69 17.43 -7.79
N ILE A 74 -1.71 17.56 -6.46
CA ILE A 74 -2.59 18.49 -5.78
C ILE A 74 -1.80 19.77 -5.46
N PRO A 75 -2.17 20.91 -6.05
CA PRO A 75 -1.45 22.15 -5.88
C PRO A 75 -1.46 22.67 -4.44
N GLU A 76 -0.54 23.58 -4.16
CA GLU A 76 -0.40 24.22 -2.86
C GLU A 76 -1.72 24.78 -2.32
N ASN A 77 -2.01 24.53 -1.03
CA ASN A 77 -3.21 24.98 -0.33
C ASN A 77 -4.54 24.61 -0.99
N THR A 78 -4.55 23.56 -1.83
CA THR A 78 -5.75 23.07 -2.51
C THR A 78 -6.36 21.90 -1.75
N GLU A 79 -7.69 21.88 -1.63
CA GLU A 79 -8.44 20.74 -1.13
C GLU A 79 -9.13 20.02 -2.29
N ALA A 80 -8.96 18.68 -2.36
CA ALA A 80 -9.52 17.86 -3.41
C ALA A 80 -10.08 16.53 -2.87
N GLU A 81 -11.02 15.96 -3.61
CA GLU A 81 -11.50 14.60 -3.42
C GLU A 81 -11.36 13.85 -4.74
N LEU A 82 -10.84 12.64 -4.70
CA LEU A 82 -10.62 11.80 -5.88
C LEU A 82 -11.03 10.36 -5.57
N THR A 83 -11.82 9.76 -6.45
CA THR A 83 -12.08 8.32 -6.44
C THR A 83 -11.37 7.67 -7.63
N ILE A 84 -10.65 6.58 -7.37
CA ILE A 84 -10.05 5.72 -8.37
C ILE A 84 -10.74 4.37 -8.27
N SER A 85 -11.33 3.92 -9.36
CA SER A 85 -12.01 2.63 -9.45
C SER A 85 -11.35 1.74 -10.49
N ILE A 86 -11.08 0.49 -10.13
CA ILE A 86 -10.58 -0.56 -11.02
C ILE A 86 -11.52 -1.73 -10.87
N THR A 87 -12.14 -2.15 -11.98
CA THR A 87 -13.10 -3.26 -11.98
C THR A 87 -12.61 -4.35 -12.93
N ALA A 88 -12.47 -5.56 -12.39
CA ALA A 88 -12.23 -6.75 -13.19
C ALA A 88 -13.54 -7.21 -13.83
N GLU A 89 -13.56 -7.29 -15.17
CA GLU A 89 -14.68 -7.74 -15.97
C GLU A 89 -14.30 -9.01 -16.73
N GLU A 90 -15.28 -9.68 -17.35
CA GLU A 90 -15.05 -10.96 -18.01
C GLU A 90 -14.02 -10.90 -19.13
N ASP A 91 -14.04 -9.87 -19.93
CA ASP A 91 -13.12 -9.61 -21.02
C ASP A 91 -11.87 -8.81 -20.60
N ARG A 92 -11.87 -8.27 -19.39
CA ARG A 92 -10.79 -7.43 -18.81
C ARG A 92 -10.48 -7.82 -17.36
N PRO A 93 -9.91 -9.02 -17.14
CA PRO A 93 -9.77 -9.54 -15.79
C PRO A 93 -8.60 -8.95 -14.99
N ASP A 94 -7.54 -8.51 -15.67
CA ASP A 94 -6.28 -8.19 -15.01
C ASP A 94 -5.97 -6.70 -15.04
N PHE A 95 -5.27 -6.25 -14.01
CA PHE A 95 -4.78 -4.88 -13.94
C PHE A 95 -3.31 -4.82 -13.48
N ALA A 96 -2.53 -4.02 -14.19
CA ALA A 96 -1.22 -3.57 -13.71
C ALA A 96 -1.14 -2.06 -13.82
N GLY A 97 -0.59 -1.40 -12.79
CA GLY A 97 -0.40 0.05 -12.90
C GLY A 97 0.29 0.69 -11.70
N CYS A 98 0.90 1.83 -11.97
CA CYS A 98 1.53 2.65 -10.96
C CYS A 98 0.86 4.03 -10.84
N PHE A 99 0.83 4.54 -9.61
CA PHE A 99 0.17 5.80 -9.27
C PHE A 99 1.11 6.66 -8.42
N ILE A 100 1.40 7.84 -8.90
CA ILE A 100 2.31 8.78 -8.25
C ILE A 100 1.48 9.95 -7.75
N PHE A 101 1.38 10.11 -6.42
CA PHE A 101 0.67 11.20 -5.78
C PHE A 101 1.68 12.21 -5.23
N LYS A 102 1.52 13.47 -5.61
CA LYS A 102 2.31 14.59 -5.09
C LYS A 102 1.36 15.61 -4.50
N LEU A 103 1.43 15.79 -3.19
CA LEU A 103 0.68 16.81 -2.49
C LEU A 103 1.63 17.96 -2.15
N GLU A 104 1.41 19.10 -2.77
CA GLU A 104 2.22 20.28 -2.50
C GLU A 104 1.93 20.87 -1.13
N LYS A 105 2.67 21.88 -0.71
CA LYS A 105 2.58 22.48 0.63
C LYS A 105 1.13 22.84 1.00
N GLY A 106 0.67 22.37 2.15
CA GLY A 106 -0.67 22.63 2.65
C GLY A 106 -1.82 22.01 1.83
N ALA A 107 -1.52 21.21 0.81
CA ALA A 107 -2.54 20.51 0.02
C ALA A 107 -3.26 19.45 0.85
N LYS A 108 -4.56 19.23 0.58
CA LYS A 108 -5.35 18.22 1.22
C LYS A 108 -6.05 17.36 0.17
N LEU A 109 -5.88 16.04 0.27
CA LEU A 109 -6.55 15.09 -0.62
C LEU A 109 -7.31 14.04 0.20
N LYS A 110 -8.59 13.85 -0.14
CA LYS A 110 -9.35 12.68 0.24
C LYS A 110 -9.37 11.73 -0.97
N LEU A 111 -8.69 10.60 -0.85
CA LEU A 111 -8.55 9.60 -1.89
C LEU A 111 -9.38 8.37 -1.54
N ILE A 112 -10.21 7.94 -2.48
CA ILE A 112 -11.01 6.73 -2.36
C ILE A 112 -10.56 5.74 -3.44
N TRP A 113 -10.06 4.59 -3.02
CA TRP A 113 -9.75 3.48 -3.89
C TRP A 113 -10.86 2.43 -3.85
N ARG A 114 -11.24 1.93 -5.02
CA ARG A 114 -12.18 0.83 -5.16
C ARG A 114 -11.64 -0.19 -6.13
N LEU A 115 -11.26 -1.35 -5.62
CA LEU A 115 -10.96 -2.53 -6.42
C LEU A 115 -12.14 -3.49 -6.31
N SER A 116 -12.69 -3.89 -7.44
CA SER A 116 -13.86 -4.76 -7.47
C SER A 116 -13.84 -5.68 -8.69
N GLY A 117 -14.63 -6.74 -8.63
CA GLY A 117 -14.85 -7.66 -9.74
C GLY A 117 -15.70 -8.85 -9.31
N ASP A 118 -16.22 -9.56 -10.28
CA ASP A 118 -17.01 -10.78 -10.08
C ASP A 118 -16.34 -12.02 -10.68
N ARG A 119 -15.11 -11.86 -11.14
CA ARG A 119 -14.33 -12.90 -11.83
C ARG A 119 -13.79 -13.96 -10.88
N LYS A 120 -13.69 -15.17 -11.41
CA LYS A 120 -13.10 -16.29 -10.66
C LYS A 120 -11.58 -16.27 -10.64
N HIS A 121 -10.94 -15.54 -11.56
CA HIS A 121 -9.49 -15.42 -11.58
C HIS A 121 -9.09 -14.08 -12.20
N SER A 122 -8.32 -13.32 -11.46
CA SER A 122 -7.77 -12.02 -11.88
C SER A 122 -6.44 -11.77 -11.16
N VAL A 123 -5.55 -11.05 -11.80
CA VAL A 123 -4.30 -10.62 -11.17
C VAL A 123 -4.23 -9.10 -11.16
N PHE A 124 -4.05 -8.53 -9.99
CA PHE A 124 -3.83 -7.10 -9.78
C PHE A 124 -2.42 -6.87 -9.27
N ALA A 125 -1.64 -6.08 -9.99
CA ALA A 125 -0.33 -5.62 -9.55
C ALA A 125 -0.33 -4.09 -9.53
N THR A 126 -0.41 -3.50 -8.35
CA THR A 126 -0.44 -2.05 -8.17
C THR A 126 0.76 -1.57 -7.38
N ALA A 127 1.31 -0.43 -7.78
CA ALA A 127 2.31 0.27 -7.00
C ALA A 127 1.94 1.75 -6.89
N SER A 128 1.93 2.27 -5.67
CA SER A 128 1.59 3.66 -5.41
C SER A 128 2.66 4.36 -4.60
N SER A 129 2.99 5.60 -4.98
CA SER A 129 3.87 6.46 -4.19
C SER A 129 3.15 7.73 -3.77
N TYR A 130 3.37 8.15 -2.53
CA TYR A 130 2.75 9.31 -1.90
C TYR A 130 3.84 10.24 -1.39
N GLU A 131 4.03 11.36 -2.06
CA GLU A 131 4.95 12.42 -1.66
C GLU A 131 4.13 13.57 -1.07
N LEU A 132 4.24 13.77 0.25
CA LEU A 132 3.52 14.82 0.98
C LEU A 132 4.49 15.90 1.42
N MET A 133 4.34 17.10 0.86
CA MET A 133 5.12 18.26 1.26
C MET A 133 4.68 18.81 2.63
N GLU A 134 5.32 19.86 3.10
CA GLU A 134 5.05 20.49 4.39
C GLU A 134 3.55 20.81 4.59
N ASN A 135 2.98 20.41 5.73
CA ASN A 135 1.56 20.59 6.10
C ASN A 135 0.54 19.92 5.16
N ALA A 136 0.99 19.08 4.23
CA ALA A 136 0.05 18.35 3.38
C ALA A 136 -0.68 17.24 4.16
N VAL A 137 -1.95 17.01 3.82
CA VAL A 137 -2.80 16.00 4.46
C VAL A 137 -3.39 15.07 3.41
N LEU A 138 -3.16 13.79 3.56
CA LEU A 138 -3.74 12.74 2.72
C LEU A 138 -4.56 11.79 3.59
N SER A 139 -5.84 11.65 3.26
CA SER A 139 -6.72 10.62 3.82
C SER A 139 -7.08 9.62 2.73
N VAL A 140 -6.73 8.36 2.90
CA VAL A 140 -6.99 7.29 1.95
C VAL A 140 -8.01 6.32 2.54
N SER A 141 -9.05 6.01 1.76
CA SER A 141 -9.95 4.89 2.01
C SER A 141 -9.78 3.88 0.86
N TYR A 142 -9.26 2.72 1.15
CA TYR A 142 -9.00 1.67 0.19
C TYR A 142 -9.96 0.50 0.43
N LEU A 143 -10.74 0.15 -0.56
CA LEU A 143 -11.73 -0.91 -0.48
C LEU A 143 -11.52 -1.93 -1.60
N GLU A 144 -11.31 -3.16 -1.20
CA GLU A 144 -11.22 -4.32 -2.07
C GLU A 144 -12.40 -5.25 -1.81
N THR A 145 -13.18 -5.54 -2.83
CA THR A 145 -14.39 -6.37 -2.71
C THR A 145 -14.66 -7.21 -3.97
N GLY A 146 -15.28 -8.37 -3.78
CA GLY A 146 -15.83 -9.15 -4.90
C GLY A 146 -14.79 -9.76 -5.83
N LEU A 147 -13.63 -10.17 -5.33
CA LEU A 147 -12.51 -10.73 -6.09
C LEU A 147 -12.18 -12.17 -5.62
N PRO A 148 -13.13 -13.13 -5.65
CA PRO A 148 -13.07 -14.37 -4.87
C PRO A 148 -11.92 -15.32 -5.19
N ALA A 149 -11.33 -15.24 -6.37
CA ALA A 149 -10.21 -16.10 -6.76
C ALA A 149 -9.07 -15.28 -7.37
N SER A 150 -8.93 -14.04 -6.95
CA SER A 150 -7.94 -13.11 -7.49
C SER A 150 -6.69 -13.06 -6.63
N SER A 151 -5.57 -12.79 -7.28
CA SER A 151 -4.30 -12.47 -6.63
C SER A 151 -4.05 -10.97 -6.68
N LEU A 152 -3.89 -10.36 -5.51
CA LEU A 152 -3.66 -8.93 -5.37
C LEU A 152 -2.28 -8.68 -4.80
N TYR A 153 -1.51 -7.87 -5.51
CA TYR A 153 -0.17 -7.43 -5.14
C TYR A 153 -0.18 -5.92 -5.06
N GLU A 154 -0.19 -5.40 -3.84
CA GLU A 154 -0.22 -3.97 -3.60
C GLU A 154 1.06 -3.50 -2.95
N GLN A 155 1.68 -2.48 -3.55
CA GLN A 155 2.92 -1.89 -3.07
C GLN A 155 2.71 -0.41 -2.83
N ARG A 156 2.98 0.04 -1.61
CA ARG A 156 2.80 1.43 -1.18
C ARG A 156 4.12 2.00 -0.70
N TYR A 157 4.43 3.20 -1.12
CA TYR A 157 5.55 3.98 -0.61
C TYR A 157 5.08 5.38 -0.24
N ALA A 158 5.42 5.85 0.95
CA ALA A 158 5.08 7.19 1.38
C ALA A 158 6.30 7.93 1.93
N VAL A 159 6.45 9.20 1.58
CA VAL A 159 7.42 10.09 2.19
C VAL A 159 6.74 11.37 2.64
N LEU A 160 6.91 11.73 3.91
CA LEU A 160 6.23 12.85 4.54
C LEU A 160 7.21 13.93 4.95
N GLY A 161 6.95 15.17 4.49
CA GLY A 161 7.62 16.39 4.92
C GLY A 161 7.18 16.86 6.30
N ASN A 162 7.63 18.06 6.70
CA ASN A 162 7.32 18.63 8.01
C ASN A 162 5.80 18.79 8.21
N GLU A 163 5.30 18.33 9.37
CA GLU A 163 3.89 18.44 9.76
C GLU A 163 2.90 17.80 8.78
N ALA A 164 3.39 17.01 7.80
CA ALA A 164 2.54 16.29 6.88
C ALA A 164 1.88 15.09 7.55
N LYS A 165 0.67 14.74 7.11
CA LYS A 165 -0.14 13.69 7.71
C LYS A 165 -0.69 12.74 6.65
N LEU A 166 -0.53 11.45 6.88
CA LEU A 166 -1.14 10.36 6.11
C LEU A 166 -2.03 9.53 7.04
N ASP A 167 -3.30 9.42 6.71
CA ASP A 167 -4.23 8.48 7.32
C ASP A 167 -4.72 7.50 6.23
N PHE A 168 -4.29 6.26 6.33
CA PHE A 168 -4.61 5.22 5.35
C PHE A 168 -5.46 4.13 6.01
N VAL A 169 -6.70 4.00 5.57
CA VAL A 169 -7.59 2.93 6.01
C VAL A 169 -7.86 1.99 4.84
N SER A 170 -7.50 0.71 5.00
CA SER A 170 -7.79 -0.32 4.01
C SER A 170 -8.77 -1.37 4.54
N ALA A 171 -9.56 -1.94 3.63
CA ALA A 171 -10.44 -3.05 3.88
C ALA A 171 -10.18 -4.15 2.85
N GLU A 172 -9.44 -5.18 3.28
CA GLU A 172 -9.03 -6.34 2.50
C GLU A 172 -10.10 -7.44 2.67
N LEU A 173 -11.17 -7.35 1.88
CA LEU A 173 -12.37 -8.19 1.99
C LEU A 173 -12.59 -9.10 0.78
N GLY A 174 -11.60 -9.21 -0.09
CA GLY A 174 -11.64 -10.03 -1.30
C GLY A 174 -10.35 -10.83 -1.49
N GLY A 175 -10.14 -11.34 -2.69
CA GLY A 175 -8.93 -12.04 -3.09
C GLY A 175 -8.76 -13.44 -2.49
N GLU A 176 -8.30 -14.39 -3.28
CA GLU A 176 -7.78 -15.66 -2.79
C GLU A 176 -6.41 -15.45 -2.14
N LYS A 177 -5.63 -14.55 -2.71
CA LYS A 177 -4.31 -14.15 -2.24
C LYS A 177 -4.21 -12.62 -2.22
N VAL A 178 -3.88 -12.06 -1.06
CA VAL A 178 -3.67 -10.63 -0.88
C VAL A 178 -2.28 -10.41 -0.30
N ILE A 179 -1.45 -9.68 -1.02
CA ILE A 179 -0.08 -9.32 -0.61
C ILE A 179 0.01 -7.80 -0.59
N VAL A 180 0.13 -7.25 0.61
CA VAL A 180 0.30 -5.82 0.84
C VAL A 180 1.70 -5.55 1.35
N HIS A 181 2.39 -4.63 0.69
CA HIS A 181 3.67 -4.09 1.11
C HIS A 181 3.55 -2.58 1.27
N SER A 182 3.63 -2.08 2.50
CA SER A 182 3.59 -0.65 2.80
C SER A 182 4.88 -0.19 3.46
N TYR A 183 5.52 0.81 2.87
CA TYR A 183 6.73 1.41 3.38
C TYR A 183 6.58 2.93 3.50
N GLY A 184 6.73 3.45 4.71
CA GLY A 184 6.59 4.87 5.03
C GLY A 184 7.88 5.49 5.55
N LYS A 185 8.17 6.73 5.13
CA LYS A 185 9.24 7.56 5.68
C LYS A 185 8.68 8.83 6.31
N LEU A 186 8.82 8.96 7.60
CA LEU A 186 8.57 10.19 8.35
C LEU A 186 9.83 11.07 8.29
N ALA A 187 10.06 11.69 7.12
CA ALA A 187 11.28 12.46 6.85
C ALA A 187 11.28 13.84 7.52
N GLY A 188 10.11 14.44 7.61
CA GLY A 188 9.93 15.75 8.23
C GLY A 188 9.62 15.71 9.73
N SER A 189 9.90 16.80 10.43
CA SER A 189 9.55 16.93 11.85
C SER A 189 8.04 17.01 12.04
N ARG A 190 7.52 16.39 13.10
CA ARG A 190 6.10 16.34 13.47
C ARG A 190 5.21 15.74 12.38
N SER A 191 5.79 14.94 11.49
CA SER A 191 5.02 14.17 10.50
C SER A 191 4.33 12.96 11.13
N GLU A 192 3.19 12.58 10.59
CA GLU A 192 2.35 11.54 11.16
C GLU A 192 1.90 10.54 10.08
N ILE A 193 2.06 9.24 10.33
CA ILE A 193 1.45 8.15 9.54
C ILE A 193 0.55 7.34 10.44
N ARG A 194 -0.69 7.13 10.02
CA ARG A 194 -1.58 6.13 10.57
C ARG A 194 -1.98 5.17 9.47
N GLU A 195 -1.75 3.87 9.68
CA GLU A 195 -2.22 2.80 8.82
C GLU A 195 -3.16 1.88 9.58
N THR A 196 -4.39 1.77 9.10
CA THR A 196 -5.42 0.88 9.66
C THR A 196 -5.82 -0.12 8.59
N ALA A 197 -5.57 -1.40 8.81
CA ALA A 197 -6.01 -2.46 7.93
C ALA A 197 -7.11 -3.31 8.58
N LEU A 198 -8.25 -3.37 7.90
CA LEU A 198 -9.34 -4.27 8.25
C LEU A 198 -9.34 -5.46 7.28
N TYR A 199 -9.42 -6.68 7.79
CA TYR A 199 -9.47 -7.86 6.93
C TYR A 199 -10.54 -8.86 7.39
N ALA A 200 -11.09 -9.57 6.41
CA ALA A 200 -11.88 -10.76 6.68
C ALA A 200 -11.55 -11.81 5.62
N ALA A 201 -11.13 -12.98 6.05
CA ALA A 201 -10.76 -14.08 5.14
C ALA A 201 -11.35 -15.41 5.61
N ALA A 202 -11.77 -16.20 4.64
CA ALA A 202 -12.43 -17.49 4.84
C ALA A 202 -11.91 -18.53 3.83
N GLY A 203 -12.30 -19.80 4.01
CA GLY A 203 -11.89 -20.88 3.11
C GLY A 203 -10.38 -21.06 3.07
N SER A 204 -9.77 -20.98 1.90
CA SER A 204 -8.32 -21.11 1.67
C SER A 204 -7.58 -19.79 1.47
N GLN A 205 -8.23 -18.67 1.66
CA GLN A 205 -7.66 -17.35 1.43
C GLN A 205 -6.38 -17.11 2.24
N SER A 206 -5.44 -16.38 1.66
CA SER A 206 -4.17 -16.04 2.30
C SER A 206 -3.87 -14.55 2.21
N LEU A 207 -3.50 -13.96 3.35
CA LEU A 207 -3.10 -12.57 3.45
C LEU A 207 -1.66 -12.49 3.95
N ASP A 208 -0.84 -11.71 3.26
CA ASP A 208 0.52 -11.36 3.68
C ASP A 208 0.65 -9.84 3.75
N LEU A 209 0.62 -9.31 4.96
CA LEU A 209 0.55 -7.90 5.26
C LEU A 209 1.87 -7.43 5.86
N PHE A 210 2.57 -6.55 5.15
CA PHE A 210 3.84 -5.96 5.58
C PHE A 210 3.70 -4.44 5.70
N TYR A 211 4.07 -3.92 6.86
CA TYR A 211 4.11 -2.49 7.16
C TYR A 211 5.44 -2.13 7.78
N HIS A 212 6.12 -1.17 7.20
CA HIS A 212 7.39 -0.66 7.71
C HIS A 212 7.38 0.87 7.68
N ILE A 213 7.68 1.51 8.81
CA ILE A 213 7.75 2.96 8.91
C ILE A 213 9.07 3.36 9.55
N ASP A 214 9.82 4.22 8.84
CA ASP A 214 11.06 4.83 9.32
C ASP A 214 10.80 6.20 9.94
N HIS A 215 11.17 6.36 11.21
CA HIS A 215 11.21 7.65 11.90
C HIS A 215 12.56 8.33 11.67
N ILE A 216 12.58 9.40 10.86
CA ILE A 216 13.76 10.18 10.52
C ILE A 216 13.64 11.60 11.12
N GLY A 217 12.49 12.24 10.94
CA GLY A 217 12.18 13.56 11.47
C GLY A 217 11.93 13.54 12.98
N LYS A 218 12.18 14.68 13.63
CA LYS A 218 11.94 14.82 15.08
C LYS A 218 10.44 14.86 15.39
N GLU A 219 10.05 14.34 16.54
CA GLU A 219 8.67 14.38 17.04
C GLU A 219 7.66 13.76 16.07
N SER A 220 8.11 12.86 15.21
CA SER A 220 7.23 12.13 14.29
C SER A 220 6.44 11.04 15.00
N ASN A 221 5.26 10.72 14.49
CA ASN A 221 4.36 9.72 15.07
C ASN A 221 3.91 8.70 14.02
N ALA A 222 3.86 7.43 14.42
CA ALA A 222 3.35 6.35 13.57
C ALA A 222 2.43 5.41 14.35
N VAL A 223 1.34 4.99 13.71
CA VAL A 223 0.42 3.99 14.25
C VAL A 223 0.12 2.97 13.14
N ILE A 224 0.30 1.68 13.45
CA ILE A 224 -0.12 0.58 12.60
C ILE A 224 -1.15 -0.24 13.39
N ASP A 225 -2.38 -0.31 12.90
CA ASP A 225 -3.51 -1.01 13.53
C ASP A 225 -4.11 -2.01 12.54
N VAL A 226 -3.98 -3.32 12.82
CA VAL A 226 -4.43 -4.39 11.93
C VAL A 226 -5.44 -5.26 12.64
N LYS A 227 -6.70 -5.20 12.20
CA LYS A 227 -7.85 -5.88 12.81
C LYS A 227 -8.61 -6.72 11.81
N GLY A 228 -9.09 -7.89 12.22
CA GLY A 228 -9.94 -8.69 11.37
C GLY A 228 -10.22 -10.09 11.90
N ALA A 229 -10.85 -10.87 11.06
CA ALA A 229 -11.24 -12.24 11.36
C ALA A 229 -10.79 -13.22 10.29
N LEU A 230 -10.47 -14.42 10.73
CA LEU A 230 -10.18 -15.57 9.87
C LEU A 230 -11.16 -16.69 10.20
N SER A 231 -11.61 -17.41 9.20
CA SER A 231 -12.37 -18.65 9.37
C SER A 231 -11.82 -19.77 8.49
N ASP A 232 -12.24 -20.97 8.77
CA ASP A 232 -11.85 -22.19 8.05
C ASP A 232 -10.33 -22.42 8.06
N THR A 233 -9.70 -22.49 6.89
CA THR A 233 -8.26 -22.68 6.72
C THR A 233 -7.53 -21.43 6.26
N ALA A 234 -8.21 -20.29 6.29
CA ALA A 234 -7.61 -19.00 5.90
C ALA A 234 -6.37 -18.67 6.75
N LYS A 235 -5.40 -18.04 6.13
CA LYS A 235 -4.11 -17.73 6.76
C LYS A 235 -3.77 -16.25 6.66
N LYS A 236 -3.14 -15.72 7.70
CA LYS A 236 -2.56 -14.38 7.67
C LYS A 236 -1.13 -14.40 8.19
N ILE A 237 -0.24 -13.75 7.49
CA ILE A 237 1.07 -13.34 7.97
C ILE A 237 1.02 -11.81 8.12
N PHE A 238 1.47 -11.32 9.27
CA PHE A 238 1.61 -9.89 9.52
C PHE A 238 3.03 -9.59 9.96
N ARG A 239 3.63 -8.58 9.34
CA ARG A 239 4.94 -8.03 9.69
C ARG A 239 4.80 -6.54 9.86
N GLY A 240 5.02 -6.06 11.07
CA GLY A 240 5.02 -4.63 11.42
C GLY A 240 6.39 -4.22 11.94
N THR A 241 6.95 -3.14 11.42
CA THR A 241 8.23 -2.59 11.87
C THR A 241 8.13 -1.08 11.98
N LEU A 242 8.48 -0.54 13.14
CA LEU A 242 8.72 0.88 13.34
C LEU A 242 10.22 1.03 13.63
N ALA A 243 10.96 1.59 12.67
CA ALA A 243 12.39 1.80 12.80
C ALA A 243 12.69 3.25 13.19
N VAL A 244 13.55 3.43 14.17
CA VAL A 244 13.94 4.76 14.69
C VAL A 244 15.40 5.00 14.39
N SER A 245 15.71 6.06 13.65
CA SER A 245 17.10 6.49 13.46
C SER A 245 17.60 7.20 14.71
N TYR A 246 18.52 6.55 15.42
CA TYR A 246 19.01 6.99 16.75
C TYR A 246 19.79 8.32 16.77
N THR A 247 19.91 9.01 15.67
CA THR A 247 20.68 10.25 15.67
C THR A 247 20.05 11.40 16.46
N HIS A 248 18.74 11.33 16.81
CA HIS A 248 18.05 12.45 17.50
C HIS A 248 16.85 12.10 18.42
N LEU A 249 16.61 10.83 18.81
CA LEU A 249 15.42 10.50 19.61
C LEU A 249 15.78 9.81 20.94
N ARG A 250 15.20 10.33 22.04
CA ARG A 250 14.99 9.51 23.25
C ARG A 250 13.72 8.69 23.00
N ALA A 251 13.89 7.38 22.85
CA ALA A 251 12.75 6.49 22.74
C ALA A 251 12.01 6.43 24.08
N HIS A 252 10.73 6.76 24.09
CA HIS A 252 9.80 6.28 25.09
C HIS A 252 9.12 5.03 24.50
N GLU A 253 9.70 3.88 24.80
CA GLU A 253 9.00 2.61 24.54
C GLU A 253 7.93 2.43 25.62
N THR A 254 6.68 2.43 25.20
CA THR A 254 5.61 1.80 25.96
C THR A 254 5.19 0.55 25.20
N LEU A 255 5.82 -0.56 25.53
CA LEU A 255 5.29 -1.89 25.23
C LEU A 255 4.03 -2.08 26.06
N SER A 256 2.86 -2.06 25.42
CA SER A 256 1.67 -2.64 26.01
C SER A 256 1.57 -4.08 25.49
N ASP A 257 2.03 -5.01 26.31
CA ASP A 257 1.72 -6.42 26.16
C ASP A 257 0.22 -6.65 26.39
N LEU A 258 -0.43 -7.22 25.38
CA LEU A 258 -1.58 -8.14 25.58
C LEU A 258 -1.68 -9.08 24.38
#